data_154c8dd457c3fc50dfdc02c99f620da6
#
_entry.id   154c8dd457c3fc50dfdc02c99f620da6
#
_cell.length_a   1.000
_cell.length_b   1.000
_cell.length_c   1.000
_cell.angle_alpha   90.00
_cell.angle_beta   90.00
_cell.angle_gamma   90.00
#
_symmetry.space_group_name_H-M   'P 1'
#
loop_
_entity.id
_entity.type
_entity.pdbx_description
1 polymer ?
#
loop_
_entity_poly.entity_id
_entity_poly.type
_entity_poly.pdbx_seq_one_letter_code
_entity_poly.pdbx_strand_id
1 'polypeptide(L)'
;MFYRHMGELPHKRHVQFRKKDGSLYREQVMGTKGFSGTQSILYHHYMPTEVGHSALSHSCQLQYEEDVVLSHRHFRTKESKKSGDAISGRNFILGNEDLLIGVVSPTEKMDYFYRNGDGDEMLFVHYGTGKIETMFGTIHYRKGDYVTIPIGTIYRVIPDEGETKFLVVEANSQITTPRRYRNEYGQLLEHSPFCERDLRGPEKLETYDEKGEFVVMTKSRGYMHKHVLGHHPLDVVGWDGYLYPWVFNVEDFEPITGRIHQPPPVHQTFEGHNFVICSFVPRLYDYHPESIPAPYYHSNVNSDEVLYYVEGNFMSRKGVEEGSITLHPSGIPHGPHPGKTEASIGKKETLELAVMIDTFRPLRIVKQAHETEDEKYMYSWIEQGSYTVK
;
A
#
# COMPACT_ATOMS: atom_id res chain seq x y z
N MET A 1 -1.70 -12.98 -7.99
CA MET A 1 -1.30 -13.78 -6.81
C MET A 1 -1.25 -15.25 -7.19
N PHE A 2 -0.57 -16.08 -6.42
CA PHE A 2 -0.37 -17.51 -6.67
C PHE A 2 -1.29 -18.30 -5.76
N TYR A 3 -1.60 -19.56 -6.16
CA TYR A 3 -2.38 -20.45 -5.31
C TYR A 3 -1.62 -20.75 -4.01
N ARG A 4 -2.32 -20.56 -2.90
CA ARG A 4 -1.85 -20.98 -1.57
C ARG A 4 -2.97 -21.65 -0.80
N HIS A 5 -2.58 -22.39 0.22
CA HIS A 5 -3.51 -22.97 1.19
C HIS A 5 -2.87 -23.00 2.58
N MET A 6 -3.71 -23.03 3.61
CA MET A 6 -3.28 -23.12 5.00
C MET A 6 -4.36 -23.81 5.85
N GLY A 7 -3.95 -24.50 6.91
CA GLY A 7 -4.85 -25.16 7.85
C GLY A 7 -5.46 -26.45 7.31
N GLU A 8 -6.64 -26.80 7.82
CA GLU A 8 -7.33 -28.06 7.51
C GLU A 8 -8.34 -27.85 6.37
N LEU A 9 -8.26 -28.71 5.37
CA LEU A 9 -9.09 -28.66 4.17
C LEU A 9 -9.80 -30.00 3.93
N PRO A 10 -11.05 -29.99 3.41
CA PRO A 10 -11.68 -31.21 2.94
C PRO A 10 -11.03 -31.70 1.64
N HIS A 11 -11.20 -32.97 1.33
CA HIS A 11 -10.63 -33.59 0.12
C HIS A 11 -11.10 -32.93 -1.19
N LYS A 12 -12.31 -32.39 -1.21
CA LYS A 12 -12.91 -31.68 -2.35
C LYS A 12 -13.62 -30.41 -1.87
N ARG A 13 -13.76 -29.45 -2.76
CA ARG A 13 -14.60 -28.27 -2.54
C ARG A 13 -16.06 -28.69 -2.43
N HIS A 14 -16.79 -28.00 -1.56
CA HIS A 14 -18.23 -28.13 -1.37
C HIS A 14 -18.67 -29.58 -1.06
N VAL A 15 -17.93 -30.25 -0.17
CA VAL A 15 -18.27 -31.54 0.43
C VAL A 15 -18.43 -31.39 1.94
N GLN A 16 -19.07 -32.39 2.57
CA GLN A 16 -19.25 -32.38 4.03
C GLN A 16 -17.87 -32.37 4.73
N PHE A 17 -17.52 -31.25 5.34
CA PHE A 17 -16.35 -31.13 6.21
C PHE A 17 -16.82 -31.05 7.67
N ARG A 18 -16.50 -32.05 8.46
CA ARG A 18 -17.07 -32.23 9.80
C ARG A 18 -16.04 -32.00 10.90
N LYS A 19 -16.53 -31.34 11.96
CA LYS A 19 -15.85 -31.28 13.26
C LYS A 19 -15.86 -32.65 13.95
N LYS A 20 -15.09 -32.77 15.03
CA LYS A 20 -15.02 -34.00 15.85
C LYS A 20 -16.35 -34.39 16.46
N ASP A 21 -17.23 -33.45 16.75
CA ASP A 21 -18.57 -33.66 17.29
C ASP A 21 -19.61 -34.05 16.22
N GLY A 22 -19.20 -34.15 14.94
CA GLY A 22 -20.05 -34.47 13.82
C GLY A 22 -20.73 -33.27 13.16
N SER A 23 -20.71 -32.07 13.76
CA SER A 23 -21.21 -30.85 13.14
C SER A 23 -20.35 -30.42 11.95
N LEU A 24 -20.91 -29.56 11.08
CA LEU A 24 -20.20 -29.07 9.88
C LEU A 24 -19.39 -27.83 10.18
N TYR A 25 -18.17 -27.74 9.67
CA TYR A 25 -17.53 -26.47 9.38
C TYR A 25 -18.34 -25.71 8.31
N ARG A 26 -18.27 -24.38 8.35
CA ARG A 26 -19.04 -23.50 7.45
C ARG A 26 -18.14 -23.01 6.31
N GLU A 27 -18.47 -23.38 5.10
CA GLU A 27 -17.75 -22.99 3.90
C GLU A 27 -18.16 -21.58 3.47
N GLN A 28 -17.17 -20.72 3.21
CA GLN A 28 -17.35 -19.39 2.64
C GLN A 28 -16.50 -19.25 1.39
N VAL A 29 -17.08 -18.82 0.29
CA VAL A 29 -16.35 -18.36 -0.89
C VAL A 29 -16.17 -16.84 -0.79
N MET A 30 -14.93 -16.38 -0.68
CA MET A 30 -14.58 -14.97 -0.84
C MET A 30 -14.09 -14.76 -2.27
N GLY A 31 -14.80 -13.98 -3.07
CA GLY A 31 -14.48 -13.76 -4.48
C GLY A 31 -14.72 -12.33 -4.92
N THR A 32 -13.90 -11.88 -5.85
CA THR A 32 -14.00 -10.56 -6.47
C THR A 32 -14.70 -10.63 -7.83
N LYS A 33 -15.18 -9.49 -8.33
CA LYS A 33 -15.80 -9.35 -9.67
C LYS A 33 -16.91 -10.38 -9.94
N GLY A 34 -17.80 -10.60 -8.96
CA GLY A 34 -18.88 -11.58 -9.09
C GLY A 34 -18.37 -13.01 -9.35
N PHE A 35 -17.34 -13.43 -8.62
CA PHE A 35 -16.65 -14.73 -8.74
C PHE A 35 -15.88 -14.96 -10.05
N SER A 36 -15.72 -13.92 -10.89
CA SER A 36 -14.87 -13.98 -12.09
C SER A 36 -13.44 -13.49 -11.86
N GLY A 37 -13.17 -12.89 -10.70
CA GLY A 37 -11.85 -12.44 -10.29
C GLY A 37 -11.11 -13.45 -9.40
N THR A 38 -10.18 -12.96 -8.59
CA THR A 38 -9.51 -13.79 -7.58
C THR A 38 -10.48 -14.20 -6.49
N GLN A 39 -10.30 -15.41 -5.98
CA GLN A 39 -11.14 -15.97 -4.94
C GLN A 39 -10.36 -16.93 -4.05
N SER A 40 -10.89 -17.12 -2.83
CA SER A 40 -10.47 -18.17 -1.89
C SER A 40 -11.69 -18.80 -1.23
N ILE A 41 -11.55 -20.04 -0.79
CA ILE A 41 -12.55 -20.76 -0.02
C ILE A 41 -12.02 -20.89 1.40
N LEU A 42 -12.83 -20.48 2.36
CA LEU A 42 -12.53 -20.52 3.78
C LEU A 42 -13.50 -21.47 4.50
N TYR A 43 -13.04 -22.14 5.54
CA TYR A 43 -13.80 -23.03 6.37
C TYR A 43 -13.80 -22.52 7.81
N HIS A 44 -14.97 -22.22 8.35
CA HIS A 44 -15.18 -21.54 9.63
C HIS A 44 -15.74 -22.45 10.70
N HIS A 45 -15.42 -22.13 11.96
CA HIS A 45 -16.11 -22.75 13.11
C HIS A 45 -17.59 -22.32 13.17
N TYR A 46 -17.88 -21.07 12.85
CA TYR A 46 -19.20 -20.45 12.95
C TYR A 46 -19.76 -20.04 11.59
N MET A 47 -21.01 -19.59 11.56
CA MET A 47 -21.60 -19.10 10.30
C MET A 47 -21.09 -17.70 9.97
N PRO A 48 -20.44 -17.51 8.81
CA PRO A 48 -19.92 -16.19 8.40
C PRO A 48 -21.01 -15.12 8.26
N THR A 49 -22.27 -15.55 8.15
CA THR A 49 -23.46 -14.67 8.02
C THR A 49 -24.05 -14.27 9.36
N GLU A 50 -23.54 -14.80 10.49
CA GLU A 50 -24.04 -14.50 11.82
C GLU A 50 -23.51 -13.15 12.29
N VAL A 51 -24.37 -12.14 12.31
CA VAL A 51 -24.08 -10.79 12.81
C VAL A 51 -25.17 -10.45 13.85
N GLY A 52 -24.76 -10.29 15.10
CA GLY A 52 -25.69 -10.03 16.21
C GLY A 52 -26.28 -8.62 16.17
N HIS A 53 -25.47 -7.61 15.83
CA HIS A 53 -25.88 -6.22 15.75
C HIS A 53 -25.06 -5.45 14.73
N SER A 54 -25.70 -4.50 14.04
CA SER A 54 -25.05 -3.59 13.11
C SER A 54 -25.49 -2.16 13.33
N ALA A 55 -24.55 -1.23 13.36
CA ALA A 55 -24.82 0.21 13.49
C ALA A 55 -23.89 1.04 12.63
N LEU A 56 -24.36 2.19 12.16
CA LEU A 56 -23.51 3.23 11.61
C LEU A 56 -22.69 3.84 12.74
N SER A 57 -21.35 3.92 12.57
CA SER A 57 -20.45 4.54 13.53
C SER A 57 -20.21 6.01 13.19
N HIS A 58 -19.56 6.27 12.06
CA HIS A 58 -19.23 7.65 11.63
C HIS A 58 -18.98 7.70 10.12
N SER A 59 -18.91 8.94 9.58
CA SER A 59 -18.49 9.20 8.21
C SER A 59 -16.97 9.13 8.07
N CYS A 60 -16.50 8.47 7.01
CA CYS A 60 -15.09 8.45 6.58
C CYS A 60 -14.87 9.33 5.34
N GLN A 61 -15.83 10.16 4.96
CA GLN A 61 -15.71 11.03 3.80
C GLN A 61 -14.68 12.11 4.04
N LEU A 62 -13.72 12.21 3.13
CA LEU A 62 -12.68 13.22 3.16
C LEU A 62 -13.18 14.54 2.56
N GLN A 63 -12.74 15.65 3.13
CA GLN A 63 -12.91 16.97 2.53
C GLN A 63 -11.68 17.31 1.74
N TYR A 64 -11.88 17.76 0.49
CA TYR A 64 -10.80 18.13 -0.40
C TYR A 64 -10.74 19.64 -0.58
N GLU A 65 -9.55 20.13 -0.93
CA GLU A 65 -9.37 21.52 -1.34
C GLU A 65 -10.13 21.81 -2.62
N GLU A 66 -10.63 23.03 -2.71
CA GLU A 66 -11.27 23.62 -3.88
C GLU A 66 -10.36 24.72 -4.44
N ASP A 67 -10.45 24.99 -5.75
CA ASP A 67 -9.72 26.07 -6.43
C ASP A 67 -8.19 26.07 -6.23
N VAL A 68 -7.61 24.89 -6.26
CA VAL A 68 -6.16 24.69 -6.05
C VAL A 68 -5.37 25.12 -7.29
N VAL A 69 -4.35 25.95 -7.08
CA VAL A 69 -3.39 26.31 -8.15
C VAL A 69 -2.60 25.08 -8.59
N LEU A 70 -2.53 24.85 -9.90
CA LEU A 70 -1.73 23.77 -10.48
C LEU A 70 -0.25 24.04 -10.25
N SER A 71 0.36 23.34 -9.30
CA SER A 71 1.76 23.48 -8.93
C SER A 71 2.29 22.24 -8.26
N HIS A 72 3.62 22.09 -8.21
CA HIS A 72 4.26 21.05 -7.42
C HIS A 72 4.02 21.28 -5.94
N ARG A 73 3.76 20.21 -5.20
CA ARG A 73 3.45 20.24 -3.77
C ARG A 73 4.42 19.37 -2.97
N HIS A 74 4.63 19.75 -1.72
CA HIS A 74 5.43 18.99 -0.78
C HIS A 74 4.76 19.01 0.60
N PHE A 75 4.56 17.83 1.18
CA PHE A 75 3.96 17.62 2.49
C PHE A 75 4.97 16.93 3.41
N ARG A 76 5.26 17.57 4.56
CA ARG A 76 6.18 17.06 5.59
C ARG A 76 5.45 16.13 6.54
N THR A 77 5.17 14.89 6.12
CA THR A 77 4.35 13.97 6.92
C THR A 77 4.99 13.52 8.24
N LYS A 78 6.26 13.87 8.49
CA LYS A 78 6.90 13.71 9.78
C LYS A 78 6.24 14.60 10.84
N GLU A 79 5.71 15.73 10.42
CA GLU A 79 4.99 16.71 11.25
C GLU A 79 3.52 16.32 11.45
N SER A 80 2.99 15.32 10.72
CA SER A 80 1.62 14.85 10.87
C SER A 80 1.35 14.39 12.30
N LYS A 81 0.16 14.70 12.78
CA LYS A 81 -0.28 14.32 14.12
C LYS A 81 -0.24 12.79 14.28
N LYS A 82 0.50 12.33 15.29
CA LYS A 82 0.49 10.93 15.73
C LYS A 82 -0.66 10.74 16.71
N SER A 83 -1.62 9.89 16.38
CA SER A 83 -2.79 9.64 17.24
C SER A 83 -3.52 8.38 16.79
N GLY A 84 -4.35 7.83 17.67
CA GLY A 84 -5.20 6.68 17.38
C GLY A 84 -4.41 5.40 17.11
N ASP A 85 -5.10 4.42 16.58
CA ASP A 85 -4.56 3.13 16.16
C ASP A 85 -4.22 3.14 14.64
N ALA A 86 -3.86 1.98 14.09
CA ALA A 86 -3.47 1.82 12.69
C ALA A 86 -4.58 2.14 11.66
N ILE A 87 -5.82 2.30 12.10
CA ILE A 87 -6.98 2.66 11.27
C ILE A 87 -7.44 4.08 11.58
N SER A 88 -7.76 4.35 12.86
CA SER A 88 -8.29 5.65 13.29
C SER A 88 -7.25 6.79 13.22
N GLY A 89 -5.96 6.45 13.26
CA GLY A 89 -4.85 7.39 13.16
C GLY A 89 -4.41 7.74 11.75
N ARG A 90 -5.08 7.26 10.69
CA ARG A 90 -4.70 7.52 9.29
C ARG A 90 -4.87 8.99 8.92
N ASN A 91 -3.79 9.60 8.45
CA ASN A 91 -3.77 10.96 7.91
C ASN A 91 -3.67 10.88 6.39
N PHE A 92 -4.79 11.01 5.69
CA PHE A 92 -4.80 11.05 4.23
C PHE A 92 -4.37 12.43 3.73
N ILE A 93 -3.50 12.44 2.73
CA ILE A 93 -2.90 13.63 2.13
C ILE A 93 -3.51 13.89 0.75
N LEU A 94 -3.60 12.85 -0.07
CA LEU A 94 -4.04 12.90 -1.45
C LEU A 94 -5.08 11.83 -1.72
N GLY A 95 -5.98 12.08 -2.65
CA GLY A 95 -6.91 11.06 -3.08
C GLY A 95 -7.70 11.43 -4.33
N ASN A 96 -8.22 10.41 -4.99
CA ASN A 96 -9.17 10.52 -6.09
C ASN A 96 -10.19 9.37 -6.00
N GLU A 97 -10.89 9.08 -7.08
CA GLU A 97 -11.88 8.00 -7.13
C GLU A 97 -11.26 6.59 -7.13
N ASP A 98 -9.96 6.48 -7.47
CA ASP A 98 -9.28 5.19 -7.60
C ASP A 98 -8.51 4.81 -6.33
N LEU A 99 -7.96 5.81 -5.60
CA LEU A 99 -7.17 5.55 -4.40
C LEU A 99 -7.08 6.74 -3.43
N LEU A 100 -6.70 6.44 -2.19
CA LEU A 100 -6.30 7.38 -1.16
C LEU A 100 -4.86 7.11 -0.75
N ILE A 101 -4.07 8.17 -0.55
CA ILE A 101 -2.67 8.11 -0.12
C ILE A 101 -2.53 8.89 1.18
N GLY A 102 -1.93 8.27 2.18
CA GLY A 102 -1.71 8.89 3.48
C GLY A 102 -0.65 8.20 4.30
N VAL A 103 -0.51 8.62 5.54
CA VAL A 103 0.42 8.02 6.50
C VAL A 103 -0.29 7.72 7.81
N VAL A 104 0.26 6.79 8.58
CA VAL A 104 -0.18 6.54 9.96
C VAL A 104 1.01 6.20 10.85
N SER A 105 1.03 6.82 12.04
CA SER A 105 1.93 6.45 13.14
C SER A 105 1.07 6.15 14.35
N PRO A 106 0.67 4.88 14.55
CA PRO A 106 -0.26 4.50 15.60
C PRO A 106 0.35 4.73 16.99
N THR A 107 -0.45 5.30 17.90
CA THR A 107 -0.10 5.52 19.30
C THR A 107 -0.96 4.70 20.26
N GLU A 108 -2.01 4.08 19.73
CA GLU A 108 -2.98 3.28 20.46
C GLU A 108 -3.06 1.88 19.90
N LYS A 109 -3.50 0.94 20.74
CA LYS A 109 -3.74 -0.44 20.30
C LYS A 109 -5.14 -0.57 19.73
N MET A 110 -5.31 -1.41 18.72
CA MET A 110 -6.62 -1.80 18.22
C MET A 110 -7.27 -2.77 19.22
N ASP A 111 -8.41 -2.39 19.79
CA ASP A 111 -9.27 -3.23 20.64
C ASP A 111 -10.45 -3.85 19.86
N TYR A 112 -10.47 -3.70 18.55
CA TYR A 112 -11.44 -4.20 17.60
C TYR A 112 -10.76 -4.83 16.40
N PHE A 113 -11.52 -5.56 15.59
CA PHE A 113 -11.11 -6.01 14.26
C PHE A 113 -11.63 -5.04 13.19
N TYR A 114 -10.92 -4.96 12.08
CA TYR A 114 -11.27 -4.06 10.99
C TYR A 114 -11.38 -4.82 9.67
N ARG A 115 -12.20 -4.27 8.77
CA ARG A 115 -12.35 -4.74 7.40
C ARG A 115 -12.60 -3.57 6.46
N ASN A 116 -11.84 -3.47 5.37
CA ASN A 116 -12.15 -2.57 4.28
C ASN A 116 -13.09 -3.28 3.29
N GLY A 117 -14.29 -2.75 3.11
CA GLY A 117 -15.29 -3.22 2.16
C GLY A 117 -15.30 -2.44 0.85
N ASP A 118 -14.47 -1.41 0.69
CA ASP A 118 -14.42 -0.56 -0.49
C ASP A 118 -13.26 -0.95 -1.44
N GLY A 119 -12.16 -1.52 -0.91
CA GLY A 119 -11.01 -1.88 -1.74
C GLY A 119 -9.89 -2.60 -1.01
N ASP A 120 -8.80 -2.82 -1.73
CA ASP A 120 -7.56 -3.36 -1.19
C ASP A 120 -6.79 -2.26 -0.43
N GLU A 121 -5.99 -2.67 0.54
CA GLU A 121 -5.12 -1.77 1.27
C GLU A 121 -3.66 -2.22 1.12
N MET A 122 -2.75 -1.26 1.01
CA MET A 122 -1.31 -1.50 1.07
C MET A 122 -0.71 -0.64 2.18
N LEU A 123 -0.02 -1.29 3.10
CA LEU A 123 0.76 -0.65 4.15
C LEU A 123 2.24 -0.84 3.82
N PHE A 124 2.92 0.24 3.41
CA PHE A 124 4.37 0.21 3.32
C PHE A 124 4.97 0.55 4.69
N VAL A 125 5.74 -0.36 5.24
CA VAL A 125 6.36 -0.21 6.56
C VAL A 125 7.59 0.68 6.45
N HIS A 126 7.46 1.96 6.82
CA HIS A 126 8.57 2.88 6.83
C HIS A 126 9.58 2.51 7.94
N TYR A 127 9.07 2.30 9.15
CA TYR A 127 9.82 1.74 10.27
C TYR A 127 8.88 1.07 11.28
N GLY A 128 9.49 0.31 12.19
CA GLY A 128 8.79 -0.52 13.15
C GLY A 128 8.66 -1.98 12.71
N THR A 129 8.27 -2.80 13.64
CA THR A 129 7.95 -4.23 13.49
C THR A 129 6.64 -4.55 14.18
N GLY A 130 6.09 -5.70 13.93
CA GLY A 130 4.86 -6.18 14.56
C GLY A 130 4.20 -7.28 13.76
N LYS A 131 2.93 -7.53 14.06
CA LYS A 131 2.13 -8.51 13.35
C LYS A 131 0.77 -7.96 12.93
N ILE A 132 0.25 -8.54 11.88
CA ILE A 132 -1.14 -8.35 11.45
C ILE A 132 -1.83 -9.69 11.58
N GLU A 133 -2.77 -9.79 12.50
CA GLU A 133 -3.64 -10.95 12.66
C GLU A 133 -4.79 -10.83 11.67
N THR A 134 -4.96 -11.84 10.82
CA THR A 134 -6.01 -11.86 9.79
C THR A 134 -6.79 -13.17 9.83
N MET A 135 -7.99 -13.17 9.23
CA MET A 135 -8.77 -14.40 9.06
C MET A 135 -8.08 -15.45 8.17
N PHE A 136 -7.00 -15.08 7.47
CA PHE A 136 -6.16 -15.97 6.67
C PHE A 136 -4.90 -16.44 7.40
N GLY A 137 -4.66 -15.94 8.60
CA GLY A 137 -3.49 -16.20 9.44
C GLY A 137 -2.68 -14.95 9.75
N THR A 138 -1.63 -15.12 10.52
CA THR A 138 -0.78 -14.05 11.01
C THR A 138 0.35 -13.74 10.02
N ILE A 139 0.59 -12.45 9.82
CA ILE A 139 1.70 -11.89 9.04
C ILE A 139 2.56 -11.09 10.01
N HIS A 140 3.88 -11.36 10.05
CA HIS A 140 4.85 -10.48 10.69
C HIS A 140 5.37 -9.48 9.65
N TYR A 141 5.43 -8.20 10.04
CA TYR A 141 5.93 -7.14 9.21
C TYR A 141 7.18 -6.50 9.80
N ARG A 142 8.04 -5.99 8.91
CA ARG A 142 9.27 -5.28 9.24
C ARG A 142 9.48 -4.10 8.28
N LYS A 143 10.44 -3.23 8.59
CA LYS A 143 10.86 -2.12 7.71
C LYS A 143 11.04 -2.60 6.26
N GLY A 144 10.51 -1.81 5.33
CA GLY A 144 10.58 -2.08 3.89
C GLY A 144 9.49 -3.01 3.35
N ASP A 145 8.66 -3.60 4.21
CA ASP A 145 7.55 -4.46 3.75
C ASP A 145 6.42 -3.64 3.14
N TYR A 146 5.96 -4.07 1.97
CA TYR A 146 4.66 -3.75 1.41
C TYR A 146 3.68 -4.86 1.84
N VAL A 147 2.80 -4.57 2.77
CA VAL A 147 1.75 -5.50 3.21
C VAL A 147 0.48 -5.17 2.47
N THR A 148 0.02 -6.06 1.61
CA THR A 148 -1.23 -5.89 0.86
C THR A 148 -2.32 -6.73 1.48
N ILE A 149 -3.41 -6.08 1.84
CA ILE A 149 -4.58 -6.69 2.48
C ILE A 149 -5.76 -6.57 1.50
N PRO A 150 -6.23 -7.69 0.93
CA PRO A 150 -7.35 -7.67 -0.01
C PRO A 150 -8.66 -7.22 0.64
N ILE A 151 -9.51 -6.60 -0.19
CA ILE A 151 -10.89 -6.23 0.17
C ILE A 151 -11.62 -7.34 0.91
N GLY A 152 -12.35 -6.99 1.96
CA GLY A 152 -13.17 -7.92 2.75
C GLY A 152 -12.41 -8.75 3.78
N THR A 153 -11.08 -8.65 3.84
CA THR A 153 -10.27 -9.34 4.87
C THR A 153 -10.51 -8.72 6.24
N ILE A 154 -10.86 -9.55 7.21
CA ILE A 154 -10.92 -9.13 8.62
C ILE A 154 -9.52 -9.24 9.22
N TYR A 155 -9.05 -8.16 9.86
CA TYR A 155 -7.71 -8.13 10.43
C TYR A 155 -7.58 -7.14 11.60
N ARG A 156 -6.45 -7.22 12.29
CA ARG A 156 -6.02 -6.31 13.35
C ARG A 156 -4.51 -6.11 13.29
N VAL A 157 -4.05 -4.87 13.36
CA VAL A 157 -2.61 -4.52 13.40
C VAL A 157 -2.15 -4.47 14.86
N ILE A 158 -1.05 -5.14 15.16
CA ILE A 158 -0.45 -5.18 16.48
C ILE A 158 1.02 -4.79 16.33
N PRO A 159 1.36 -3.50 16.47
CA PRO A 159 2.75 -3.05 16.51
C PRO A 159 3.48 -3.60 17.74
N ASP A 160 4.77 -3.91 17.56
CA ASP A 160 5.67 -4.16 18.69
C ASP A 160 5.95 -2.85 19.46
N GLU A 161 6.67 -2.95 20.57
CA GLU A 161 7.13 -1.77 21.31
C GLU A 161 8.04 -0.90 20.45
N GLY A 162 7.84 0.40 20.51
CA GLY A 162 8.59 1.38 19.72
C GLY A 162 7.73 2.13 18.72
N GLU A 163 8.38 2.94 17.92
CA GLU A 163 7.70 3.75 16.92
C GLU A 163 7.45 2.94 15.65
N THR A 164 6.22 3.00 15.17
CA THR A 164 5.81 2.41 13.90
C THR A 164 5.25 3.49 12.99
N LYS A 165 5.60 3.45 11.71
CA LYS A 165 5.02 4.32 10.68
C LYS A 165 4.76 3.56 9.40
N PHE A 166 3.59 3.79 8.82
CA PHE A 166 3.22 3.26 7.52
C PHE A 166 2.90 4.39 6.53
N LEU A 167 3.32 4.23 5.28
CA LEU A 167 2.61 4.82 4.16
C LEU A 167 1.40 3.94 3.88
N VAL A 168 0.24 4.57 3.72
CA VAL A 168 -1.04 3.89 3.50
C VAL A 168 -1.56 4.19 2.11
N VAL A 169 -1.88 3.16 1.34
CA VAL A 169 -2.64 3.27 0.09
C VAL A 169 -3.91 2.45 0.24
N GLU A 170 -5.06 3.10 0.15
CA GLU A 170 -6.35 2.42 0.02
C GLU A 170 -6.81 2.52 -1.42
N ALA A 171 -7.01 1.40 -2.09
CA ALA A 171 -7.33 1.36 -3.52
C ALA A 171 -8.70 0.75 -3.77
N ASN A 172 -9.54 1.42 -4.56
CA ASN A 172 -10.85 0.92 -4.97
C ASN A 172 -10.76 -0.22 -6.02
N SER A 173 -9.60 -0.86 -6.08
CA SER A 173 -9.31 -1.96 -6.99
C SER A 173 -8.30 -2.92 -6.36
N GLN A 174 -8.16 -4.09 -6.97
CA GLN A 174 -7.16 -5.05 -6.55
C GLN A 174 -5.74 -4.50 -6.83
N ILE A 175 -4.86 -4.58 -5.82
CA ILE A 175 -3.42 -4.35 -5.95
C ILE A 175 -2.75 -5.66 -6.30
N THR A 176 -1.96 -5.70 -7.38
CA THR A 176 -1.37 -6.93 -7.90
C THR A 176 0.02 -6.70 -8.52
N THR A 177 0.73 -7.80 -8.77
CA THR A 177 1.96 -7.77 -9.56
C THR A 177 1.66 -7.34 -11.00
N PRO A 178 2.52 -6.53 -11.65
CA PRO A 178 2.27 -6.01 -12.98
C PRO A 178 2.08 -7.11 -14.04
N ARG A 179 1.09 -6.93 -14.92
CA ARG A 179 0.82 -7.88 -16.01
C ARG A 179 2.03 -8.08 -16.92
N ARG A 180 2.84 -7.03 -17.13
CA ARG A 180 4.07 -7.08 -17.93
C ARG A 180 5.10 -8.09 -17.42
N TYR A 181 5.07 -8.42 -16.13
CA TYR A 181 6.00 -9.37 -15.51
C TYR A 181 5.47 -10.80 -15.47
N ARG A 182 4.31 -11.06 -16.04
CA ARG A 182 3.70 -12.41 -16.01
C ARG A 182 3.55 -13.00 -17.40
N ASN A 183 3.83 -14.28 -17.53
CA ASN A 183 3.50 -15.04 -18.73
C ASN A 183 2.01 -15.47 -18.74
N GLU A 184 1.56 -16.12 -19.79
CA GLU A 184 0.20 -16.61 -19.95
C GLU A 184 -0.26 -17.62 -18.88
N TYR A 185 0.68 -18.27 -18.19
CA TYR A 185 0.44 -19.21 -17.09
C TYR A 185 0.39 -18.52 -15.71
N GLY A 186 0.61 -17.20 -15.65
CA GLY A 186 0.63 -16.41 -14.41
C GLY A 186 1.95 -16.44 -13.65
N GLN A 187 2.97 -17.10 -14.16
CA GLN A 187 4.32 -17.13 -13.60
C GLN A 187 5.02 -15.79 -13.84
N LEU A 188 5.80 -15.30 -12.86
CA LEU A 188 6.66 -14.14 -13.05
C LEU A 188 7.79 -14.48 -14.04
N LEU A 189 8.09 -13.53 -14.91
CA LEU A 189 9.11 -13.68 -15.96
C LEU A 189 10.50 -13.60 -15.36
N GLU A 190 11.47 -14.30 -15.96
CA GLU A 190 12.87 -14.34 -15.55
C GLU A 190 13.51 -12.93 -15.41
N HIS A 191 13.07 -11.98 -16.22
CA HIS A 191 13.57 -10.60 -16.22
C HIS A 191 12.70 -9.63 -15.38
N SER A 192 11.75 -10.13 -14.60
CA SER A 192 11.05 -9.26 -13.65
C SER A 192 11.97 -8.88 -12.48
N PRO A 193 11.75 -7.72 -11.83
CA PRO A 193 12.63 -7.25 -10.76
C PRO A 193 12.48 -8.03 -9.45
N PHE A 194 11.59 -9.00 -9.38
CA PHE A 194 11.38 -9.92 -8.26
C PHE A 194 10.67 -11.19 -8.76
N CYS A 195 10.64 -12.22 -7.94
CA CYS A 195 10.02 -13.50 -8.28
C CYS A 195 9.03 -13.97 -7.20
N GLU A 196 8.37 -15.11 -7.43
CA GLU A 196 7.38 -15.67 -6.52
C GLU A 196 7.92 -15.97 -5.12
N ARG A 197 9.23 -16.27 -5.01
CA ARG A 197 9.92 -16.55 -3.75
C ARG A 197 9.93 -15.34 -2.82
N ASP A 198 9.97 -14.13 -3.38
CA ASP A 198 10.06 -12.88 -2.66
C ASP A 198 8.70 -12.44 -2.08
N LEU A 199 7.62 -13.10 -2.52
CA LEU A 199 6.26 -12.84 -2.07
C LEU A 199 5.89 -13.78 -0.92
N ARG A 200 5.79 -13.23 0.29
CA ARG A 200 5.36 -13.96 1.50
C ARG A 200 3.83 -13.93 1.64
N GLY A 201 3.26 -14.91 2.28
CA GLY A 201 1.85 -14.94 2.71
C GLY A 201 1.76 -15.08 4.23
N PRO A 202 0.56 -15.30 4.78
CA PRO A 202 0.41 -15.64 6.19
C PRO A 202 1.31 -16.81 6.58
N GLU A 203 1.89 -16.73 7.78
CA GLU A 203 2.92 -17.67 8.24
C GLU A 203 2.31 -18.80 9.08
N LYS A 204 1.26 -18.46 9.85
CA LYS A 204 0.57 -19.36 10.75
C LYS A 204 -0.91 -19.02 10.78
N LEU A 205 -1.76 -20.03 10.65
CA LEU A 205 -3.18 -19.91 10.83
C LEU A 205 -3.53 -20.18 12.30
N GLU A 206 -3.84 -19.12 13.01
CA GLU A 206 -4.42 -19.21 14.34
C GLU A 206 -5.94 -19.17 14.19
N THR A 207 -6.62 -20.17 14.75
CA THR A 207 -8.08 -20.26 14.68
C THR A 207 -8.68 -20.24 16.09
N TYR A 208 -9.80 -19.54 16.25
CA TYR A 208 -10.45 -19.36 17.55
C TYR A 208 -11.88 -19.93 17.52
N ASP A 209 -12.13 -20.98 18.31
CA ASP A 209 -13.45 -21.55 18.54
C ASP A 209 -14.05 -20.91 19.82
N GLU A 210 -14.27 -19.61 19.77
CA GLU A 210 -14.68 -18.81 20.93
C GLU A 210 -16.00 -18.07 20.65
N LYS A 211 -16.94 -18.18 21.59
CA LYS A 211 -18.18 -17.38 21.61
C LYS A 211 -17.99 -16.16 22.50
N GLY A 212 -18.60 -15.05 22.11
CA GLY A 212 -18.52 -13.79 22.84
C GLY A 212 -18.92 -12.63 21.94
N GLU A 213 -18.85 -11.42 22.45
CA GLU A 213 -19.10 -10.22 21.67
C GLU A 213 -17.77 -9.68 21.11
N PHE A 214 -17.63 -9.72 19.80
CA PHE A 214 -16.46 -9.22 19.11
C PHE A 214 -16.86 -8.11 18.11
N VAL A 215 -16.15 -7.00 18.17
CA VAL A 215 -16.42 -5.85 17.30
C VAL A 215 -15.59 -5.96 16.02
N VAL A 216 -16.26 -5.86 14.87
CA VAL A 216 -15.64 -5.68 13.57
C VAL A 216 -16.10 -4.33 13.01
N MET A 217 -15.16 -3.41 12.86
CA MET A 217 -15.39 -2.14 12.19
C MET A 217 -15.23 -2.35 10.67
N THR A 218 -16.27 -2.05 9.92
CA THR A 218 -16.26 -2.21 8.45
C THR A 218 -16.38 -0.85 7.78
N LYS A 219 -15.34 -0.46 7.04
CA LYS A 219 -15.39 0.70 6.14
C LYS A 219 -16.13 0.30 4.88
N SER A 220 -17.19 1.02 4.53
CA SER A 220 -17.90 0.82 3.27
C SER A 220 -18.66 2.06 2.85
N ARG A 221 -18.57 2.41 1.56
CA ARG A 221 -19.30 3.51 0.92
C ARG A 221 -19.12 4.86 1.61
N GLY A 222 -17.89 5.11 2.09
CA GLY A 222 -17.52 6.34 2.78
C GLY A 222 -18.00 6.43 4.24
N TYR A 223 -18.41 5.32 4.84
CA TYR A 223 -18.82 5.23 6.23
C TYR A 223 -18.13 4.09 6.96
N MET A 224 -17.97 4.26 8.28
CA MET A 224 -17.56 3.21 9.19
C MET A 224 -18.79 2.60 9.85
N HIS A 225 -18.92 1.29 9.73
CA HIS A 225 -20.00 0.51 10.34
C HIS A 225 -19.44 -0.37 11.45
N LYS A 226 -20.15 -0.41 12.59
CA LYS A 226 -19.84 -1.33 13.68
C LYS A 226 -20.69 -2.57 13.54
N HIS A 227 -20.06 -3.73 13.44
CA HIS A 227 -20.71 -5.04 13.51
C HIS A 227 -20.27 -5.75 14.79
N VAL A 228 -21.22 -6.30 15.53
CA VAL A 228 -20.95 -7.14 16.70
C VAL A 228 -21.25 -8.58 16.32
N LEU A 229 -20.20 -9.41 16.33
CA LEU A 229 -20.30 -10.84 16.05
C LEU A 229 -20.46 -11.60 17.37
N GLY A 230 -21.22 -12.70 17.37
CA GLY A 230 -21.38 -13.60 18.51
C GLY A 230 -20.22 -14.59 18.71
N HIS A 231 -19.16 -14.47 17.91
CA HIS A 231 -17.99 -15.34 17.92
C HIS A 231 -16.73 -14.59 17.49
N HIS A 232 -15.58 -15.16 17.79
CA HIS A 232 -14.30 -14.58 17.39
C HIS A 232 -14.18 -14.52 15.85
N PRO A 233 -13.84 -13.36 15.23
CA PRO A 233 -13.85 -13.19 13.79
C PRO A 233 -12.70 -13.91 13.05
N LEU A 234 -11.67 -14.38 13.78
CA LEU A 234 -10.58 -15.19 13.22
C LEU A 234 -10.83 -16.68 13.53
N ASP A 235 -11.97 -17.19 13.09
CA ASP A 235 -12.46 -18.56 13.33
C ASP A 235 -12.20 -19.53 12.19
N VAL A 236 -11.41 -19.14 11.19
CA VAL A 236 -11.07 -19.95 10.01
C VAL A 236 -10.14 -21.09 10.41
N VAL A 237 -10.51 -22.33 10.09
CA VAL A 237 -9.72 -23.53 10.37
C VAL A 237 -8.84 -23.94 9.19
N GLY A 238 -9.17 -23.46 8.00
CA GLY A 238 -8.41 -23.66 6.79
C GLY A 238 -8.97 -22.88 5.62
N TRP A 239 -8.11 -22.61 4.66
CA TRP A 239 -8.47 -21.91 3.43
C TRP A 239 -7.56 -22.30 2.27
N ASP A 240 -8.05 -22.15 1.04
CA ASP A 240 -7.26 -22.26 -0.18
C ASP A 240 -7.71 -21.25 -1.23
N GLY A 241 -6.79 -20.81 -2.05
CA GLY A 241 -7.10 -19.94 -3.19
C GLY A 241 -6.03 -18.90 -3.52
N TYR A 242 -6.50 -17.80 -4.10
CA TYR A 242 -5.68 -16.70 -4.65
C TYR A 242 -5.95 -15.36 -3.98
N LEU A 243 -7.03 -15.24 -3.21
CA LEU A 243 -7.41 -14.05 -2.46
C LEU A 243 -6.97 -14.24 -1.00
N TYR A 244 -5.85 -13.66 -0.64
CA TYR A 244 -5.26 -13.68 0.71
C TYR A 244 -4.31 -12.50 0.88
N PRO A 245 -4.03 -12.03 2.11
CA PRO A 245 -3.04 -10.98 2.33
C PRO A 245 -1.63 -11.49 2.05
N TRP A 246 -0.78 -10.60 1.51
CA TRP A 246 0.58 -10.96 1.11
C TRP A 246 1.54 -9.80 1.35
N VAL A 247 2.83 -10.13 1.39
CA VAL A 247 3.91 -9.21 1.71
C VAL A 247 5.03 -9.33 0.70
N PHE A 248 5.59 -8.20 0.34
CA PHE A 248 6.83 -8.07 -0.43
C PHE A 248 7.76 -7.10 0.28
N ASN A 249 9.02 -7.48 0.49
CA ASN A 249 9.99 -6.54 1.06
C ASN A 249 10.71 -5.79 -0.07
N VAL A 250 10.83 -4.47 0.07
CA VAL A 250 11.46 -3.62 -0.94
C VAL A 250 12.94 -3.92 -1.16
N GLU A 251 13.60 -4.53 -0.17
CA GLU A 251 15.00 -4.97 -0.28
C GLU A 251 15.19 -6.13 -1.28
N ASP A 252 14.10 -6.85 -1.59
CA ASP A 252 14.09 -7.93 -2.58
C ASP A 252 13.76 -7.42 -3.99
N PHE A 253 13.65 -6.10 -4.19
CA PHE A 253 13.39 -5.49 -5.48
C PHE A 253 14.70 -5.20 -6.22
N GLU A 254 14.91 -5.84 -7.39
CA GLU A 254 16.14 -5.77 -8.17
C GLU A 254 15.87 -5.17 -9.56
N PRO A 255 15.87 -3.82 -9.69
CA PRO A 255 15.63 -3.18 -10.98
C PRO A 255 16.80 -3.43 -11.93
N ILE A 256 16.50 -3.66 -13.22
CA ILE A 256 17.51 -3.86 -14.24
C ILE A 256 18.33 -2.58 -14.44
N THR A 257 19.65 -2.70 -14.34
CA THR A 257 20.62 -1.66 -14.72
C THR A 257 21.32 -2.07 -16.00
N GLY A 258 21.55 -1.13 -16.91
CA GLY A 258 22.15 -1.38 -18.21
C GLY A 258 23.28 -0.40 -18.58
N ARG A 259 23.81 -0.58 -19.79
CA ARG A 259 24.81 0.35 -20.34
C ARG A 259 24.21 1.74 -20.59
N ILE A 260 22.97 1.77 -21.08
CA ILE A 260 22.22 3.01 -21.36
C ILE A 260 21.01 3.09 -20.44
N HIS A 261 20.42 4.28 -20.37
CA HIS A 261 19.26 4.56 -19.54
C HIS A 261 18.14 3.52 -19.70
N GLN A 262 17.73 2.97 -18.58
CA GLN A 262 16.55 2.11 -18.50
C GLN A 262 15.31 2.97 -18.19
N PRO A 263 14.23 2.85 -18.99
CA PRO A 263 13.01 3.63 -18.79
C PRO A 263 12.41 3.43 -17.38
N PRO A 264 11.74 4.45 -16.82
CA PRO A 264 11.15 4.39 -15.48
C PRO A 264 10.30 3.15 -15.16
N PRO A 265 9.59 2.51 -16.11
CA PRO A 265 8.86 1.26 -15.86
C PRO A 265 9.69 0.09 -15.29
N VAL A 266 11.02 0.12 -15.32
CA VAL A 266 11.86 -0.89 -14.62
C VAL A 266 11.73 -0.81 -13.10
N HIS A 267 11.23 0.31 -12.57
CA HIS A 267 10.98 0.52 -11.15
C HIS A 267 9.57 0.11 -10.73
N GLN A 268 8.70 -0.26 -11.67
CA GLN A 268 7.33 -0.64 -11.33
C GLN A 268 7.31 -1.91 -10.47
N THR A 269 6.67 -1.83 -9.32
CA THR A 269 6.58 -2.91 -8.34
C THR A 269 5.19 -3.54 -8.36
N PHE A 270 4.13 -2.72 -8.32
CA PHE A 270 2.74 -3.18 -8.34
C PHE A 270 1.88 -2.31 -9.26
N GLU A 271 0.65 -2.76 -9.50
CA GLU A 271 -0.35 -2.01 -10.24
C GLU A 271 -1.74 -2.23 -9.65
N GLY A 272 -2.60 -1.23 -9.84
CA GLY A 272 -4.03 -1.29 -9.64
C GLY A 272 -4.77 -0.67 -10.82
N HIS A 273 -6.07 -0.43 -10.68
CA HIS A 273 -6.82 0.27 -11.71
C HIS A 273 -6.48 1.76 -11.69
N ASN A 274 -6.00 2.28 -12.80
CA ASN A 274 -5.59 3.67 -12.99
C ASN A 274 -4.41 4.15 -12.11
N PHE A 275 -3.59 3.25 -11.61
CA PHE A 275 -2.34 3.63 -10.94
C PHE A 275 -1.29 2.53 -11.00
N VAL A 276 -0.04 2.92 -10.79
CA VAL A 276 1.10 2.03 -10.60
C VAL A 276 1.87 2.45 -9.36
N ILE A 277 2.54 1.48 -8.73
CA ILE A 277 3.45 1.69 -7.60
C ILE A 277 4.84 1.29 -8.06
N CYS A 278 5.80 2.17 -7.85
CA CYS A 278 7.19 1.97 -8.19
C CYS A 278 8.07 2.06 -6.94
N SER A 279 9.19 1.35 -6.95
CA SER A 279 10.20 1.39 -5.89
C SER A 279 11.51 1.91 -6.46
N PHE A 280 11.97 3.03 -5.92
CA PHE A 280 13.33 3.50 -6.14
C PHE A 280 14.19 3.00 -4.99
N VAL A 281 15.08 2.06 -5.29
CA VAL A 281 15.90 1.35 -4.30
C VAL A 281 17.39 1.67 -4.51
N PRO A 282 18.25 1.40 -3.51
CA PRO A 282 19.69 1.42 -3.69
C PRO A 282 20.09 0.57 -4.90
N ARG A 283 20.84 1.15 -5.83
CA ARG A 283 21.23 0.49 -7.08
C ARG A 283 22.41 1.17 -7.76
N LEU A 284 23.06 0.45 -8.66
CA LEU A 284 24.01 1.05 -9.60
C LEU A 284 23.28 1.89 -10.65
N TYR A 285 23.90 2.98 -11.07
CA TYR A 285 23.44 3.74 -12.23
C TYR A 285 23.86 3.08 -13.55
N ASP A 286 23.26 3.54 -14.65
CA ASP A 286 23.64 3.14 -15.98
C ASP A 286 25.13 3.42 -16.23
N TYR A 287 25.84 2.44 -16.79
CA TYR A 287 27.31 2.45 -16.81
C TYR A 287 27.92 2.94 -18.13
N HIS A 288 27.15 3.62 -19.01
CA HIS A 288 27.76 4.31 -20.17
C HIS A 288 28.72 5.40 -19.67
N PRO A 289 29.91 5.59 -20.28
CA PRO A 289 30.87 6.61 -19.83
C PRO A 289 30.30 8.03 -19.75
N GLU A 290 29.32 8.36 -20.61
CA GLU A 290 28.63 9.66 -20.65
C GLU A 290 27.21 9.59 -20.07
N SER A 291 26.90 8.61 -19.21
CA SER A 291 25.60 8.51 -18.58
C SER A 291 25.36 9.69 -17.63
N ILE A 292 24.10 10.10 -17.54
CA ILE A 292 23.63 11.11 -16.58
C ILE A 292 22.82 10.39 -15.49
N PRO A 293 23.33 10.27 -14.28
CA PRO A 293 22.66 9.55 -13.20
C PRO A 293 21.34 10.17 -12.74
N ALA A 294 21.25 11.52 -12.73
CA ALA A 294 19.99 12.19 -12.41
C ALA A 294 18.93 11.93 -13.50
N PRO A 295 17.65 11.79 -13.13
CA PRO A 295 16.59 11.64 -14.12
C PRO A 295 16.52 12.87 -15.04
N TYR A 296 15.97 12.68 -16.24
CA TYR A 296 15.69 13.80 -17.15
C TYR A 296 14.51 14.63 -16.64
N TYR A 297 14.41 15.88 -17.12
CA TYR A 297 13.16 16.64 -16.99
C TYR A 297 12.11 15.97 -17.87
N HIS A 298 10.90 15.83 -17.33
CA HIS A 298 9.81 15.16 -18.04
C HIS A 298 8.45 15.70 -17.69
N SER A 299 7.47 15.35 -18.50
CA SER A 299 6.05 15.60 -18.25
C SER A 299 5.32 14.30 -18.46
N ASN A 300 4.75 13.76 -17.41
CA ASN A 300 3.79 12.70 -17.53
C ASN A 300 2.43 13.38 -17.78
N VAL A 301 2.05 13.49 -19.06
CA VAL A 301 0.97 14.41 -19.50
C VAL A 301 -0.43 14.02 -19.01
N ASN A 302 -0.61 12.79 -18.56
CA ASN A 302 -1.89 12.25 -18.09
C ASN A 302 -1.78 11.52 -16.75
N SER A 303 -0.73 11.77 -15.99
CA SER A 303 -0.48 11.09 -14.72
C SER A 303 0.09 12.07 -13.70
N ASP A 304 -0.50 12.06 -12.51
CA ASP A 304 0.10 12.69 -11.35
C ASP A 304 1.12 11.74 -10.74
N GLU A 305 2.30 12.27 -10.40
CA GLU A 305 3.38 11.54 -9.76
C GLU A 305 3.44 11.91 -8.27
N VAL A 306 3.34 10.91 -7.40
CA VAL A 306 3.53 11.06 -5.96
C VAL A 306 4.78 10.31 -5.54
N LEU A 307 5.70 11.00 -4.84
CA LEU A 307 6.86 10.34 -4.23
C LEU A 307 6.75 10.42 -2.71
N TYR A 308 6.91 9.28 -2.06
CA TYR A 308 7.13 9.14 -0.63
C TYR A 308 8.60 8.81 -0.37
N TYR A 309 9.29 9.70 0.32
CA TYR A 309 10.73 9.60 0.58
C TYR A 309 10.98 8.82 1.86
N VAL A 310 11.62 7.65 1.74
CA VAL A 310 11.80 6.73 2.85
C VAL A 310 13.14 6.95 3.52
N GLU A 311 14.25 6.87 2.76
CA GLU A 311 15.60 6.92 3.30
C GLU A 311 16.61 7.37 2.25
N GLY A 312 17.68 8.03 2.69
CA GLY A 312 18.83 8.37 1.85
C GLY A 312 18.95 9.86 1.54
N ASN A 313 19.99 10.20 0.78
CA ASN A 313 20.24 11.56 0.32
C ASN A 313 19.65 11.73 -1.08
N PHE A 314 18.46 12.23 -1.17
CA PHE A 314 17.70 12.41 -2.41
C PHE A 314 18.41 13.34 -3.39
N MET A 315 19.16 12.72 -4.30
CA MET A 315 20.11 13.41 -5.19
C MET A 315 19.45 14.45 -6.08
N SER A 316 18.25 14.20 -6.55
CA SER A 316 17.53 15.06 -7.52
C SER A 316 16.75 16.20 -6.88
N ARG A 317 16.61 16.25 -5.55
CA ARG A 317 15.75 17.19 -4.82
C ARG A 317 16.52 18.02 -3.78
N LYS A 318 15.95 19.19 -3.44
CA LYS A 318 16.38 20.02 -2.31
C LYS A 318 15.18 20.24 -1.40
N GLY A 319 15.39 20.25 -0.08
CA GLY A 319 14.36 20.55 0.90
C GLY A 319 13.39 19.41 1.21
N VAL A 320 13.54 18.23 0.58
CA VAL A 320 12.80 17.04 0.97
C VAL A 320 13.55 16.27 2.04
N GLU A 321 12.82 15.65 2.94
CA GLU A 321 13.34 14.87 4.06
C GLU A 321 12.64 13.52 4.14
N GLU A 322 13.13 12.67 5.00
CA GLU A 322 12.51 11.39 5.33
C GLU A 322 11.04 11.59 5.76
N GLY A 323 10.14 10.83 5.17
CA GLY A 323 8.70 10.95 5.38
C GLY A 323 8.03 12.05 4.56
N SER A 324 8.75 12.80 3.72
CA SER A 324 8.12 13.74 2.78
C SER A 324 7.23 13.01 1.77
N ILE A 325 6.13 13.66 1.38
CA ILE A 325 5.34 13.32 0.20
C ILE A 325 5.41 14.50 -0.76
N THR A 326 5.81 14.27 -2.02
CA THR A 326 5.69 15.29 -3.07
C THR A 326 4.65 14.88 -4.09
N LEU A 327 3.93 15.87 -4.62
CA LEU A 327 3.01 15.73 -5.74
C LEU A 327 3.54 16.55 -6.92
N HIS A 328 3.76 15.89 -8.05
CA HIS A 328 4.07 16.48 -9.33
C HIS A 328 2.87 16.26 -10.26
N PRO A 329 1.99 17.26 -10.40
CA PRO A 329 0.74 17.08 -11.14
C PRO A 329 0.99 16.95 -12.64
N SER A 330 0.11 16.24 -13.31
CA SER A 330 0.02 16.22 -14.77
C SER A 330 -0.13 17.62 -15.36
N GLY A 331 0.33 17.82 -16.58
CA GLY A 331 0.19 19.08 -17.29
C GLY A 331 1.34 20.08 -17.12
N ILE A 332 2.24 19.88 -16.17
CA ILE A 332 3.46 20.69 -15.99
C ILE A 332 4.70 19.81 -15.88
N PRO A 333 5.85 20.25 -16.48
CA PRO A 333 7.08 19.46 -16.39
C PRO A 333 7.69 19.51 -14.99
N HIS A 334 8.39 18.43 -14.63
CA HIS A 334 9.19 18.34 -13.43
C HIS A 334 10.49 17.57 -13.68
N GLY A 335 11.37 17.52 -12.69
CA GLY A 335 12.68 16.89 -12.83
C GLY A 335 13.64 17.34 -11.73
N PRO A 336 14.96 17.14 -11.91
CA PRO A 336 15.96 17.54 -10.93
C PRO A 336 15.91 19.03 -10.61
N HIS A 337 16.19 19.39 -9.37
CA HIS A 337 16.39 20.79 -9.00
C HIS A 337 17.67 21.36 -9.64
N PRO A 338 17.80 22.72 -9.79
CA PRO A 338 18.96 23.33 -10.40
C PRO A 338 20.29 22.88 -9.81
N GLY A 339 21.25 22.51 -10.69
CA GLY A 339 22.57 22.01 -10.33
C GLY A 339 22.63 20.54 -9.92
N LYS A 340 21.49 19.85 -9.81
CA LYS A 340 21.46 18.44 -9.38
C LYS A 340 21.86 17.47 -10.50
N THR A 341 21.57 17.81 -11.75
CA THR A 341 21.99 17.02 -12.92
C THR A 341 23.52 17.01 -13.04
N GLU A 342 24.15 18.18 -13.02
CA GLU A 342 25.61 18.34 -13.10
C GLU A 342 26.30 17.65 -11.93
N ALA A 343 25.79 17.82 -10.71
CA ALA A 343 26.31 17.20 -9.49
C ALA A 343 26.18 15.67 -9.48
N SER A 344 25.35 15.09 -10.35
CA SER A 344 25.19 13.64 -10.46
C SER A 344 26.24 12.99 -11.36
N ILE A 345 26.83 13.75 -12.30
CA ILE A 345 27.77 13.21 -13.30
C ILE A 345 28.96 12.55 -12.60
N GLY A 346 29.25 11.32 -13.03
CA GLY A 346 30.35 10.51 -12.46
C GLY A 346 29.98 9.68 -11.23
N LYS A 347 28.80 9.85 -10.66
CA LYS A 347 28.31 8.94 -9.61
C LYS A 347 28.04 7.56 -10.17
N LYS A 348 28.27 6.52 -9.38
CA LYS A 348 28.15 5.12 -9.81
C LYS A 348 26.90 4.43 -9.27
N GLU A 349 26.39 4.92 -8.14
CA GLU A 349 25.27 4.30 -7.41
C GLU A 349 24.44 5.33 -6.66
N THR A 350 23.27 4.91 -6.25
CA THR A 350 22.40 5.62 -5.28
C THR A 350 22.07 4.71 -4.12
N LEU A 351 21.91 5.31 -2.94
CA LEU A 351 21.41 4.67 -1.72
C LEU A 351 20.00 5.16 -1.36
N GLU A 352 19.35 5.87 -2.28
CA GLU A 352 18.00 6.40 -2.07
C GLU A 352 16.98 5.28 -2.03
N LEU A 353 16.02 5.40 -1.10
CA LEU A 353 14.82 4.59 -1.04
C LEU A 353 13.59 5.49 -1.06
N ALA A 354 12.74 5.31 -2.07
CA ALA A 354 11.49 6.03 -2.19
C ALA A 354 10.40 5.14 -2.81
N VAL A 355 9.15 5.37 -2.42
CA VAL A 355 7.97 4.77 -3.04
C VAL A 355 7.33 5.83 -3.93
N MET A 356 7.12 5.52 -5.21
CA MET A 356 6.43 6.37 -6.16
C MET A 356 5.07 5.78 -6.52
N ILE A 357 4.08 6.63 -6.66
CA ILE A 357 2.73 6.25 -7.08
C ILE A 357 2.33 7.17 -8.23
N ASP A 358 2.18 6.62 -9.43
CA ASP A 358 1.63 7.34 -10.57
C ASP A 358 0.15 7.03 -10.71
N THR A 359 -0.67 8.08 -10.81
CA THR A 359 -2.12 7.95 -10.96
C THR A 359 -2.59 8.51 -12.30
N PHE A 360 -3.44 7.78 -13.01
CA PHE A 360 -3.91 8.16 -14.35
C PHE A 360 -5.19 9.02 -14.31
N ARG A 361 -5.58 9.45 -13.12
CA ARG A 361 -6.57 10.47 -12.85
C ARG A 361 -6.00 11.48 -11.85
N PRO A 362 -6.31 12.78 -12.00
CA PRO A 362 -5.80 13.81 -11.10
C PRO A 362 -6.13 13.52 -9.64
N LEU A 363 -5.15 13.77 -8.78
CA LEU A 363 -5.31 13.71 -7.33
C LEU A 363 -5.84 15.04 -6.78
N ARG A 364 -6.63 14.93 -5.74
CA ARG A 364 -7.12 16.06 -4.95
C ARG A 364 -6.40 16.08 -3.62
N ILE A 365 -6.10 17.28 -3.14
CA ILE A 365 -5.45 17.48 -1.83
C ILE A 365 -6.53 17.42 -0.75
N VAL A 366 -6.32 16.62 0.27
CA VAL A 366 -7.19 16.56 1.45
C VAL A 366 -6.96 17.82 2.29
N LYS A 367 -8.02 18.51 2.72
CA LYS A 367 -7.92 19.80 3.44
C LYS A 367 -6.94 19.77 4.63
N GLN A 368 -6.92 18.69 5.38
CA GLN A 368 -6.02 18.54 6.52
C GLN A 368 -4.53 18.46 6.15
N ALA A 369 -4.20 18.15 4.89
CA ALA A 369 -2.82 18.03 4.45
C ALA A 369 -2.07 19.38 4.48
N HIS A 370 -2.77 20.50 4.41
CA HIS A 370 -2.18 21.84 4.53
C HIS A 370 -1.40 22.07 5.83
N GLU A 371 -1.76 21.36 6.91
CA GLU A 371 -1.04 21.48 8.19
C GLU A 371 0.45 21.07 8.05
N THR A 372 0.78 20.30 7.02
CA THR A 372 2.14 19.78 6.77
C THR A 372 2.73 20.28 5.45
N GLU A 373 2.03 21.14 4.71
CA GLU A 373 2.45 21.59 3.40
C GLU A 373 3.60 22.62 3.46
N ASP A 374 4.61 22.41 2.61
CA ASP A 374 5.67 23.37 2.34
C ASP A 374 5.29 24.27 1.15
N GLU A 375 4.65 25.38 1.41
CA GLU A 375 4.20 26.34 0.38
C GLU A 375 5.32 26.88 -0.52
N LYS A 376 6.59 26.76 -0.08
CA LYS A 376 7.75 27.25 -0.83
C LYS A 376 8.26 26.24 -1.85
N TYR A 377 7.83 24.99 -1.78
CA TYR A 377 8.35 23.92 -2.64
C TYR A 377 8.19 24.22 -4.14
N MET A 378 7.08 24.81 -4.56
CA MET A 378 6.83 25.17 -5.95
C MET A 378 7.89 26.12 -6.54
N TYR A 379 8.59 26.90 -5.71
CA TYR A 379 9.62 27.84 -6.12
C TYR A 379 11.03 27.26 -6.09
N SER A 380 11.20 26.01 -5.68
CA SER A 380 12.51 25.37 -5.49
C SER A 380 13.28 25.11 -6.80
N TRP A 381 12.62 25.20 -7.96
CA TRP A 381 13.23 25.16 -9.28
C TRP A 381 13.70 26.51 -9.81
N ILE A 382 13.42 27.61 -9.10
CA ILE A 382 13.88 28.94 -9.52
C ILE A 382 15.36 29.10 -9.16
N GLU A 383 16.17 29.44 -10.16
CA GLU A 383 17.57 29.81 -9.93
C GLU A 383 17.65 31.18 -9.24
N GLN A 384 18.56 31.27 -8.25
CA GLN A 384 18.74 32.53 -7.51
C GLN A 384 19.10 33.67 -8.47
N GLY A 385 18.29 34.72 -8.45
CA GLY A 385 18.49 35.92 -9.29
C GLY A 385 17.71 35.95 -10.60
N SER A 386 17.04 34.86 -11.00
CA SER A 386 16.27 34.84 -12.25
C SER A 386 14.90 35.51 -12.16
N TYR A 387 14.29 35.56 -10.97
CA TYR A 387 12.97 36.18 -10.75
C TYR A 387 12.87 36.82 -9.35
N THR A 388 12.11 37.90 -9.26
CA THR A 388 11.60 38.37 -7.96
C THR A 388 10.23 37.75 -7.75
N VAL A 389 10.13 36.83 -6.83
CA VAL A 389 8.82 36.31 -6.40
C VAL A 389 8.08 37.46 -5.72
N LYS A 390 6.97 37.88 -6.30
CA LYS A 390 6.10 38.94 -5.76
C LYS A 390 5.19 38.36 -4.70
#